data_4dc870bf26fbb39117aa44f803e42ab9
#
_entry.id   4dc870bf26fbb39117aa44f803e42ab9
#
_cell.length_a   1.000
_cell.length_b   1.000
_cell.length_c   1.000
_cell.angle_alpha   90.00
_cell.angle_beta   90.00
_cell.angle_gamma   90.00
#
_symmetry.space_group_name_H-M   'P 1'
#
loop_
_entity.id
_entity.type
_entity.pdbx_description
1 polymer ?
#
loop_
_entity_poly.entity_id
_entity_poly.type
_entity_poly.pdbx_seq_one_letter_code
_entity_poly.pdbx_strand_id
1 'polypeptide(L)'
;TEYYTGLGKKPILKIVQQSSTGAGTNIIAGLATGMISTFPTVLLFAGAIWGSYAFAGFYGVAMAASAMMATTAMQLAIDAFGPIADNAGGIAEMSEQEPIVRERTDILDSVGNTTAATGKGFAIASAALTSLALFAAYVTFTGIDGINIFKAPVLAMLFVGGMVPVVFSALAMNAVGKAAMEMVQEVRRQFREIPGIMEGTGKPEYDKCVAISTKASLKQMMLPGLLTIGFPLVIAFLPLAFGMNNLIVAEMLGGYMAGVTVSGVLWAIFQNNAGGAWDNAKKSFEAGVMVDGEMTFKGSDAHKAAVTGDTVGDPFKDTSGPSMNILIKLTCLIGLVIAPIIGNGHDNGDNNGAGHHAKMECASHHGGHGGDQGCTMGGCDMSKCSTMSKEECAKMCDDKGCTPEMKEACLAHYDANGKFSSCDMPCCNKDVKACCKKDESKACCKKDGHKAEHAH
;
A
#
# COMPACT_ATOMS: atom_id res chain seq x y z
N THR A 1 -2.48 14.17 9.96
CA THR A 1 -3.23 13.54 11.06
C THR A 1 -3.43 14.49 12.23
N GLU A 2 -2.38 14.99 12.89
CA GLU A 2 -2.46 15.85 14.08
C GLU A 2 -3.47 17.01 13.97
N TYR A 3 -3.51 17.72 12.84
CA TYR A 3 -4.48 18.78 12.61
C TYR A 3 -5.94 18.32 12.69
N TYR A 4 -6.22 17.10 12.24
CA TYR A 4 -7.59 16.56 12.20
C TYR A 4 -8.01 15.83 13.48
N THR A 5 -7.04 15.40 14.28
CA THR A 5 -7.29 14.60 15.50
C THR A 5 -6.89 15.31 16.79
N GLY A 6 -6.07 16.38 16.72
CA GLY A 6 -5.53 17.05 17.91
C GLY A 6 -6.58 17.82 18.69
N LEU A 7 -6.54 17.68 20.02
CA LEU A 7 -7.42 18.39 20.95
C LEU A 7 -7.35 19.91 20.73
N GLY A 8 -8.49 20.59 20.77
CA GLY A 8 -8.58 22.04 20.57
C GLY A 8 -8.41 22.52 19.11
N LYS A 9 -8.11 21.64 18.16
CA LYS A 9 -8.05 21.98 16.74
C LYS A 9 -9.45 22.21 16.14
N LYS A 10 -9.54 23.06 15.10
CA LYS A 10 -10.81 23.39 14.46
C LYS A 10 -11.68 22.19 14.06
N PRO A 11 -11.13 21.07 13.47
CA PRO A 11 -11.96 19.92 13.13
C PRO A 11 -12.63 19.29 14.36
N ILE A 12 -11.90 19.17 15.48
CA ILE A 12 -12.43 18.63 16.73
C ILE A 12 -13.51 19.55 17.30
N LEU A 13 -13.24 20.85 17.38
CA LEU A 13 -14.21 21.83 17.87
C LEU A 13 -15.49 21.83 17.04
N LYS A 14 -15.40 21.57 15.73
CA LYS A 14 -16.58 21.40 14.88
C LYS A 14 -17.40 20.16 15.26
N ILE A 15 -16.78 19.05 15.58
CA ILE A 15 -17.49 17.83 16.04
C ILE A 15 -18.13 18.09 17.41
N VAL A 16 -17.40 18.75 18.32
CA VAL A 16 -17.90 19.18 19.63
C VAL A 16 -19.15 20.07 19.45
N GLN A 17 -19.09 21.07 18.59
CA GLN A 17 -20.23 21.94 18.30
C GLN A 17 -21.44 21.17 17.77
N GLN A 18 -21.21 20.23 16.84
CA GLN A 18 -22.29 19.41 16.28
C GLN A 18 -22.87 18.40 17.28
N SER A 19 -22.15 18.10 18.36
CA SER A 19 -22.64 17.25 19.44
C SER A 19 -23.78 17.89 20.22
N SER A 20 -23.87 19.24 20.24
CA SER A 20 -24.97 19.96 20.90
C SER A 20 -26.34 19.69 20.28
N THR A 21 -26.35 19.33 18.99
CA THR A 21 -27.58 19.03 18.27
C THR A 21 -27.94 17.53 18.27
N GLY A 22 -27.08 16.68 18.80
CA GLY A 22 -27.32 15.26 19.00
C GLY A 22 -26.31 14.31 18.36
N ALA A 23 -26.53 13.01 18.57
CA ALA A 23 -25.62 11.95 18.11
C ALA A 23 -25.52 11.87 16.57
N GLY A 24 -26.62 12.05 15.84
CA GLY A 24 -26.63 11.97 14.37
C GLY A 24 -25.72 13.02 13.73
N THR A 25 -25.79 14.26 14.19
CA THR A 25 -24.97 15.38 13.71
C THR A 25 -23.50 15.20 14.10
N ASN A 26 -23.22 14.68 15.29
CA ASN A 26 -21.86 14.31 15.71
C ASN A 26 -21.27 13.24 14.77
N ILE A 27 -22.01 12.17 14.47
CA ILE A 27 -21.56 11.11 13.56
C ILE A 27 -21.25 11.68 12.18
N ILE A 28 -22.15 12.47 11.60
CA ILE A 28 -21.95 13.12 10.29
C ILE A 28 -20.69 14.00 10.29
N ALA A 29 -20.50 14.79 11.36
CA ALA A 29 -19.35 15.69 11.46
C ALA A 29 -18.01 14.93 11.51
N GLY A 30 -17.94 13.84 12.25
CA GLY A 30 -16.73 13.01 12.32
C GLY A 30 -16.45 12.27 11.01
N LEU A 31 -17.47 11.68 10.36
CA LEU A 31 -17.33 11.10 9.02
C LEU A 31 -16.79 12.12 8.02
N ALA A 32 -17.38 13.32 7.98
CA ALA A 32 -16.95 14.38 7.09
C ALA A 32 -15.50 14.83 7.37
N THR A 33 -15.12 14.94 8.65
CA THR A 33 -13.76 15.27 9.07
C THR A 33 -12.75 14.23 8.60
N GLY A 34 -13.07 12.95 8.81
CA GLY A 34 -12.23 11.85 8.34
C GLY A 34 -12.09 11.82 6.81
N MET A 35 -13.19 12.00 6.06
CA MET A 35 -13.16 12.05 4.59
C MET A 35 -12.31 13.20 4.08
N ILE A 36 -12.49 14.41 4.61
CA ILE A 36 -11.70 15.59 4.19
C ILE A 36 -10.21 15.38 4.49
N SER A 37 -9.87 14.69 5.56
CA SER A 37 -8.48 14.43 5.95
C SER A 37 -7.70 13.59 4.93
N THR A 38 -8.39 12.85 4.06
CA THR A 38 -7.74 12.06 3.00
C THR A 38 -7.12 12.94 1.93
N PHE A 39 -7.73 14.09 1.63
CA PHE A 39 -7.32 14.96 0.54
C PHE A 39 -5.86 15.46 0.66
N PRO A 40 -5.44 16.17 1.72
CA PRO A 40 -4.05 16.63 1.83
C PRO A 40 -3.07 15.47 1.95
N THR A 41 -3.47 14.39 2.61
CA THR A 41 -2.60 13.22 2.82
C THR A 41 -2.29 12.52 1.50
N VAL A 42 -3.31 12.33 0.64
CA VAL A 42 -3.12 11.71 -0.68
C VAL A 42 -2.29 12.59 -1.60
N LEU A 43 -2.45 13.91 -1.56
CA LEU A 43 -1.60 14.83 -2.32
C LEU A 43 -0.13 14.72 -1.90
N LEU A 44 0.15 14.62 -0.60
CA LEU A 44 1.51 14.41 -0.09
C LEU A 44 2.09 13.07 -0.55
N PHE A 45 1.29 12.01 -0.54
CA PHE A 45 1.73 10.70 -1.06
C PHE A 45 2.03 10.76 -2.55
N ALA A 46 1.14 11.31 -3.33
CA ALA A 46 1.34 11.45 -4.77
C ALA A 46 2.61 12.27 -5.08
N GLY A 47 2.83 13.37 -4.35
CA GLY A 47 4.04 14.17 -4.47
C GLY A 47 5.30 13.40 -4.07
N ALA A 48 5.27 12.64 -2.97
CA ALA A 48 6.39 11.83 -2.51
C ALA A 48 6.74 10.72 -3.51
N ILE A 49 5.72 9.99 -4.00
CA ILE A 49 5.88 8.94 -5.00
C ILE A 49 6.47 9.52 -6.28
N TRP A 50 5.87 10.57 -6.81
CA TRP A 50 6.31 11.19 -8.06
C TRP A 50 7.71 11.79 -7.95
N GLY A 51 8.00 12.52 -6.86
CA GLY A 51 9.32 13.08 -6.61
C GLY A 51 10.40 12.00 -6.48
N SER A 52 10.16 10.97 -5.66
CA SER A 52 11.11 9.87 -5.50
C SER A 52 11.36 9.11 -6.82
N TYR A 53 10.30 8.89 -7.60
CA TYR A 53 10.39 8.26 -8.91
C TYR A 53 11.19 9.12 -9.90
N ALA A 54 10.95 10.44 -9.92
CA ALA A 54 11.65 11.35 -10.81
C ALA A 54 13.16 11.41 -10.54
N PHE A 55 13.60 11.21 -9.28
CA PHE A 55 15.01 11.21 -8.93
C PHE A 55 15.73 9.89 -9.26
N ALA A 56 15.10 8.73 -9.04
CA ALA A 56 15.78 7.44 -9.17
C ALA A 56 14.83 6.28 -9.56
N GLY A 57 13.74 6.55 -10.29
CA GLY A 57 12.81 5.52 -10.72
C GLY A 57 12.20 4.73 -9.55
N PHE A 58 11.87 3.47 -9.76
CA PHE A 58 11.33 2.60 -8.71
C PHE A 58 12.30 2.38 -7.55
N TYR A 59 13.61 2.43 -7.81
CA TYR A 59 14.64 2.38 -6.76
C TYR A 59 14.50 3.57 -5.80
N GLY A 60 14.28 4.79 -6.33
CA GLY A 60 14.03 5.97 -5.52
C GLY A 60 12.83 5.83 -4.60
N VAL A 61 11.73 5.23 -5.09
CA VAL A 61 10.54 4.96 -4.27
C VAL A 61 10.82 3.92 -3.18
N ALA A 62 11.56 2.86 -3.50
CA ALA A 62 11.97 1.85 -2.52
C ALA A 62 12.89 2.45 -1.44
N MET A 63 13.82 3.31 -1.82
CA MET A 63 14.69 4.03 -0.88
C MET A 63 13.90 4.99 0.00
N ALA A 64 12.90 5.70 -0.53
CA ALA A 64 12.01 6.56 0.25
C ALA A 64 11.21 5.76 1.29
N ALA A 65 10.68 4.59 0.90
CA ALA A 65 10.01 3.68 1.81
C ALA A 65 10.95 3.19 2.92
N SER A 66 12.17 2.77 2.57
CA SER A 66 13.19 2.31 3.53
C SER A 66 13.61 3.42 4.49
N ALA A 67 13.87 4.63 3.98
CA ALA A 67 14.23 5.78 4.80
C ALA A 67 13.11 6.18 5.77
N MET A 68 11.85 6.11 5.33
CA MET A 68 10.70 6.32 6.19
C MET A 68 10.69 5.31 7.35
N MET A 69 11.02 4.04 7.09
CA MET A 69 11.05 2.98 8.11
C MET A 69 12.15 3.16 9.15
N ALA A 70 13.14 4.03 8.94
CA ALA A 70 14.22 4.29 9.91
C ALA A 70 13.70 4.79 11.28
N THR A 71 12.54 5.46 11.31
CA THR A 71 11.92 5.97 12.55
C THR A 71 10.91 5.00 13.18
N THR A 72 10.77 3.78 12.68
CA THR A 72 9.73 2.83 13.09
C THR A 72 9.75 2.54 14.60
N ALA A 73 10.92 2.34 15.20
CA ALA A 73 11.03 2.05 16.63
C ALA A 73 10.44 3.17 17.50
N MET A 74 10.72 4.43 17.14
CA MET A 74 10.14 5.59 17.81
C MET A 74 8.62 5.67 17.60
N GLN A 75 8.15 5.45 16.38
CA GLN A 75 6.71 5.48 16.07
C GLN A 75 5.94 4.39 16.82
N LEU A 76 6.49 3.19 16.95
CA LEU A 76 5.89 2.10 17.73
C LEU A 76 5.87 2.41 19.23
N ALA A 77 6.92 3.02 19.78
CA ALA A 77 6.95 3.44 21.17
C ALA A 77 5.87 4.51 21.46
N ILE A 78 5.70 5.45 20.56
CA ILE A 78 4.67 6.50 20.64
C ILE A 78 3.26 5.89 20.50
N ASP A 79 3.06 4.93 19.61
CA ASP A 79 1.78 4.25 19.44
C ASP A 79 1.39 3.43 20.70
N ALA A 80 2.36 2.76 21.34
CA ALA A 80 2.14 2.02 22.58
C ALA A 80 1.82 2.93 23.77
N PHE A 81 2.26 4.17 23.77
CA PHE A 81 1.97 5.15 24.83
C PHE A 81 0.46 5.43 24.98
N GLY A 82 -0.29 5.50 23.87
CA GLY A 82 -1.73 5.78 23.89
C GLY A 82 -2.52 4.80 24.79
N PRO A 83 -2.52 3.47 24.50
CA PRO A 83 -3.19 2.48 25.34
C PRO A 83 -2.71 2.45 26.78
N ILE A 84 -1.45 2.74 27.05
CA ILE A 84 -0.91 2.81 28.41
C ILE A 84 -1.55 3.98 29.18
N ALA A 85 -1.63 5.16 28.56
CA ALA A 85 -2.21 6.35 29.15
C ALA A 85 -3.72 6.17 29.40
N ASP A 86 -4.45 5.59 28.44
CA ASP A 86 -5.88 5.29 28.56
C ASP A 86 -6.15 4.33 29.73
N ASN A 87 -5.42 3.22 29.80
CA ASN A 87 -5.55 2.26 30.90
C ASN A 87 -5.16 2.88 32.26
N ALA A 88 -4.14 3.74 32.30
CA ALA A 88 -3.76 4.45 33.51
C ALA A 88 -4.91 5.34 34.03
N GLY A 89 -5.60 6.04 33.10
CA GLY A 89 -6.79 6.81 33.41
C GLY A 89 -7.94 5.94 33.98
N GLY A 90 -8.20 4.80 33.35
CA GLY A 90 -9.18 3.84 33.83
C GLY A 90 -8.85 3.31 35.25
N ILE A 91 -7.58 2.99 35.50
CA ILE A 91 -7.15 2.56 36.87
C ILE A 91 -7.33 3.68 37.89
N ALA A 92 -6.97 4.92 37.54
CA ALA A 92 -7.12 6.06 38.41
C ALA A 92 -8.60 6.31 38.78
N GLU A 93 -9.51 6.17 37.82
CA GLU A 93 -10.96 6.29 38.06
C GLU A 93 -11.50 5.15 38.92
N MET A 94 -11.17 3.89 38.57
CA MET A 94 -11.67 2.71 39.31
C MET A 94 -11.10 2.56 40.74
N SER A 95 -9.93 3.10 41.00
CA SER A 95 -9.28 3.10 42.33
C SER A 95 -9.61 4.35 43.15
N GLU A 96 -10.52 5.20 42.67
CA GLU A 96 -10.98 6.42 43.35
C GLU A 96 -9.80 7.33 43.77
N GLN A 97 -8.81 7.51 42.87
CA GLN A 97 -7.69 8.41 43.14
C GLN A 97 -8.14 9.86 43.23
N GLU A 98 -7.28 10.72 43.81
CA GLU A 98 -7.54 12.16 43.85
C GLU A 98 -7.86 12.72 42.47
N PRO A 99 -8.79 13.68 42.31
CA PRO A 99 -9.20 14.22 41.02
C PRO A 99 -8.05 14.71 40.17
N ILE A 100 -6.97 15.23 40.74
CA ILE A 100 -5.77 15.69 40.06
C ILE A 100 -5.04 14.54 39.32
N VAL A 101 -5.13 13.30 39.82
CA VAL A 101 -4.52 12.14 39.15
C VAL A 101 -5.30 11.84 37.89
N ARG A 102 -6.62 11.86 37.95
CA ARG A 102 -7.49 11.65 36.80
C ARG A 102 -7.29 12.75 35.74
N GLU A 103 -7.24 14.01 36.13
CA GLU A 103 -6.99 15.14 35.21
C GLU A 103 -5.68 14.95 34.44
N ARG A 104 -4.61 14.55 35.15
CA ARG A 104 -3.31 14.30 34.49
C ARG A 104 -3.33 13.11 33.54
N THR A 105 -3.98 12.02 33.91
CA THR A 105 -4.10 10.83 33.04
C THR A 105 -4.96 11.12 31.83
N ASP A 106 -6.03 11.91 31.94
CA ASP A 106 -6.88 12.31 30.82
C ASP A 106 -6.13 13.20 29.81
N ILE A 107 -5.27 14.11 30.29
CA ILE A 107 -4.41 14.91 29.42
C ILE A 107 -3.43 14.00 28.66
N LEU A 108 -2.76 13.06 29.35
CA LEU A 108 -1.84 12.12 28.74
C LEU A 108 -2.55 11.23 27.71
N ASP A 109 -3.75 10.76 28.01
CA ASP A 109 -4.56 9.95 27.12
C ASP A 109 -5.01 10.71 25.86
N SER A 110 -5.42 11.97 25.99
CA SER A 110 -5.76 12.81 24.81
C SER A 110 -4.56 13.05 23.87
N VAL A 111 -3.35 13.16 24.44
CA VAL A 111 -2.10 13.18 23.64
C VAL A 111 -1.86 11.81 23.03
N GLY A 112 -2.08 10.74 23.79
CA GLY A 112 -1.96 9.36 23.33
C GLY A 112 -2.81 9.07 22.10
N ASN A 113 -4.08 9.49 22.08
CA ASN A 113 -4.97 9.33 20.92
C ASN A 113 -4.45 10.03 19.67
N THR A 114 -3.94 11.25 19.80
CA THR A 114 -3.37 12.00 18.67
C THR A 114 -2.09 11.37 18.16
N THR A 115 -1.21 10.92 19.06
CA THR A 115 0.06 10.27 18.69
C THR A 115 -0.15 8.88 18.10
N ALA A 116 -1.09 8.10 18.63
CA ALA A 116 -1.49 6.81 18.07
C ALA A 116 -2.07 6.98 16.64
N ALA A 117 -2.94 7.97 16.43
CA ALA A 117 -3.45 8.27 15.11
C ALA A 117 -2.33 8.69 14.13
N THR A 118 -1.31 9.41 14.59
CA THR A 118 -0.14 9.79 13.81
C THR A 118 0.73 8.57 13.48
N GLY A 119 0.97 7.67 14.42
CA GLY A 119 1.70 6.41 14.22
C GLY A 119 1.00 5.49 13.21
N LYS A 120 -0.33 5.38 13.29
CA LYS A 120 -1.14 4.65 12.30
C LYS A 120 -1.08 5.30 10.92
N GLY A 121 -1.12 6.64 10.83
CA GLY A 121 -0.91 7.37 9.58
C GLY A 121 0.46 7.08 8.95
N PHE A 122 1.52 7.03 9.75
CA PHE A 122 2.85 6.60 9.32
C PHE A 122 2.85 5.17 8.77
N ALA A 123 2.20 4.22 9.46
CA ALA A 123 2.09 2.84 9.01
C ALA A 123 1.38 2.71 7.65
N ILE A 124 0.33 3.50 7.42
CA ILE A 124 -0.40 3.55 6.16
C ILE A 124 0.47 4.12 5.04
N ALA A 125 1.19 5.22 5.31
CA ALA A 125 2.11 5.83 4.35
C ALA A 125 3.24 4.87 3.94
N SER A 126 3.82 4.16 4.92
CA SER A 126 4.84 3.14 4.65
C SER A 126 4.27 1.98 3.82
N ALA A 127 3.00 1.59 4.04
CA ALA A 127 2.36 0.56 3.25
C ALA A 127 2.19 0.98 1.79
N ALA A 128 1.77 2.21 1.53
CA ALA A 128 1.61 2.74 0.17
C ALA A 128 2.92 2.74 -0.61
N LEU A 129 4.00 3.25 -0.01
CA LEU A 129 5.33 3.28 -0.65
C LEU A 129 5.92 1.87 -0.85
N THR A 130 5.81 1.01 0.17
CA THR A 130 6.29 -0.38 0.09
C THR A 130 5.53 -1.16 -0.98
N SER A 131 4.21 -0.96 -1.11
CA SER A 131 3.41 -1.62 -2.14
C SER A 131 3.89 -1.26 -3.54
N LEU A 132 4.24 0.00 -3.80
CA LEU A 132 4.76 0.40 -5.11
C LEU A 132 6.13 -0.24 -5.40
N ALA A 133 7.00 -0.39 -4.40
CA ALA A 133 8.25 -1.13 -4.56
C ALA A 133 8.00 -2.63 -4.84
N LEU A 134 7.01 -3.24 -4.16
CA LEU A 134 6.59 -4.61 -4.43
C LEU A 134 5.95 -4.77 -5.82
N PHE A 135 5.23 -3.77 -6.33
CA PHE A 135 4.75 -3.77 -7.71
C PHE A 135 5.89 -3.80 -8.74
N ALA A 136 6.94 -3.01 -8.52
CA ALA A 136 8.11 -3.03 -9.39
C ALA A 136 8.74 -4.42 -9.43
N ALA A 137 8.93 -5.05 -8.26
CA ALA A 137 9.43 -6.43 -8.16
C ALA A 137 8.47 -7.42 -8.85
N TYR A 138 7.15 -7.27 -8.63
CA TYR A 138 6.12 -8.11 -9.25
C TYR A 138 6.18 -8.07 -10.77
N VAL A 139 6.25 -6.89 -11.36
CA VAL A 139 6.38 -6.68 -12.81
C VAL A 139 7.64 -7.38 -13.34
N THR A 140 8.76 -7.25 -12.63
CA THR A 140 10.03 -7.90 -12.99
C THR A 140 9.92 -9.43 -12.95
N PHE A 141 9.34 -10.01 -11.87
CA PHE A 141 9.23 -11.47 -11.72
C PHE A 141 8.20 -12.11 -12.65
N THR A 142 7.12 -11.41 -13.00
CA THR A 142 6.12 -11.91 -13.94
C THR A 142 6.53 -11.74 -15.39
N GLY A 143 7.48 -10.84 -15.68
CA GLY A 143 7.92 -10.52 -17.04
C GLY A 143 6.88 -9.72 -17.85
N ILE A 144 5.91 -9.06 -17.21
CA ILE A 144 4.98 -8.14 -17.88
C ILE A 144 5.63 -6.77 -18.05
N ASP A 145 5.28 -6.05 -19.12
CA ASP A 145 5.79 -4.68 -19.37
C ASP A 145 5.19 -3.65 -18.41
N GLY A 146 4.06 -3.95 -17.79
CA GLY A 146 3.34 -3.08 -16.88
C GLY A 146 1.89 -3.53 -16.68
N ILE A 147 1.14 -2.78 -15.87
CA ILE A 147 -0.28 -3.06 -15.58
C ILE A 147 -1.13 -2.15 -16.46
N ASN A 148 -1.66 -2.69 -17.56
CA ASN A 148 -2.43 -1.92 -18.53
C ASN A 148 -3.92 -1.90 -18.17
N ILE A 149 -4.39 -0.81 -17.56
CA ILE A 149 -5.79 -0.62 -17.15
C ILE A 149 -6.78 -0.49 -18.31
N PHE A 150 -6.33 -0.29 -19.55
CA PHE A 150 -7.23 -0.28 -20.71
C PHE A 150 -7.65 -1.68 -21.15
N LYS A 151 -7.00 -2.74 -20.64
CA LYS A 151 -7.46 -4.11 -20.84
C LYS A 151 -8.66 -4.39 -19.93
N ALA A 152 -9.79 -4.77 -20.50
CA ALA A 152 -11.02 -5.01 -19.74
C ALA A 152 -10.87 -6.00 -18.55
N PRO A 153 -10.15 -7.14 -18.66
CA PRO A 153 -9.92 -8.03 -17.52
C PRO A 153 -9.14 -7.35 -16.39
N VAL A 154 -8.14 -6.51 -16.71
CA VAL A 154 -7.32 -5.78 -15.72
C VAL A 154 -8.16 -4.73 -15.00
N LEU A 155 -8.95 -3.96 -15.78
CA LEU A 155 -9.86 -2.96 -15.21
C LEU A 155 -10.91 -3.60 -14.30
N ALA A 156 -11.48 -4.75 -14.70
CA ALA A 156 -12.44 -5.49 -13.87
C ALA A 156 -11.79 -5.88 -12.52
N MET A 157 -10.56 -6.40 -12.54
CA MET A 157 -9.86 -6.79 -11.32
C MET A 157 -9.43 -5.58 -10.48
N LEU A 158 -9.18 -4.43 -11.09
CA LEU A 158 -8.95 -3.18 -10.35
C LEU A 158 -10.20 -2.76 -9.54
N PHE A 159 -11.40 -2.87 -10.12
CA PHE A 159 -12.65 -2.63 -9.38
C PHE A 159 -12.87 -3.65 -8.26
N VAL A 160 -12.62 -4.93 -8.51
CA VAL A 160 -12.67 -5.97 -7.48
C VAL A 160 -11.68 -5.65 -6.35
N GLY A 161 -10.45 -5.28 -6.69
CA GLY A 161 -9.46 -4.85 -5.71
C GLY A 161 -9.90 -3.62 -4.91
N GLY A 162 -10.49 -2.62 -5.57
CA GLY A 162 -11.03 -1.43 -4.91
C GLY A 162 -12.17 -1.72 -3.94
N MET A 163 -12.98 -2.75 -4.20
CA MET A 163 -14.07 -3.19 -3.32
C MET A 163 -13.54 -3.90 -2.04
N VAL A 164 -12.44 -4.64 -2.14
CA VAL A 164 -11.97 -5.51 -1.05
C VAL A 164 -11.73 -4.78 0.27
N PRO A 165 -11.07 -3.61 0.34
CA PRO A 165 -10.93 -2.85 1.59
C PRO A 165 -12.26 -2.46 2.22
N VAL A 166 -13.27 -2.15 1.42
CA VAL A 166 -14.62 -1.80 1.91
C VAL A 166 -15.28 -3.01 2.57
N VAL A 167 -15.26 -4.17 1.90
CA VAL A 167 -15.82 -5.43 2.43
C VAL A 167 -15.03 -5.89 3.66
N PHE A 168 -13.71 -5.83 3.61
CA PHE A 168 -12.85 -6.15 4.74
C PHE A 168 -13.19 -5.29 5.96
N SER A 169 -13.36 -3.98 5.77
CA SER A 169 -13.77 -3.04 6.81
C SER A 169 -15.11 -3.44 7.43
N ALA A 170 -16.10 -3.75 6.61
CA ALA A 170 -17.41 -4.19 7.08
C ALA A 170 -17.34 -5.49 7.88
N LEU A 171 -16.53 -6.45 7.44
CA LEU A 171 -16.30 -7.71 8.17
C LEU A 171 -15.61 -7.47 9.51
N ALA A 172 -14.59 -6.62 9.54
CA ALA A 172 -13.87 -6.26 10.76
C ALA A 172 -14.79 -5.58 11.78
N MET A 173 -15.58 -4.60 11.36
CA MET A 173 -16.55 -3.92 12.25
C MET A 173 -17.61 -4.88 12.79
N ASN A 174 -18.15 -5.76 11.96
CA ASN A 174 -19.09 -6.78 12.39
C ASN A 174 -18.45 -7.76 13.40
N ALA A 175 -17.17 -8.09 13.19
CA ALA A 175 -16.41 -8.94 14.09
C ALA A 175 -16.26 -8.31 15.48
N VAL A 176 -15.91 -7.01 15.52
CA VAL A 176 -15.82 -6.24 16.80
C VAL A 176 -17.16 -6.21 17.49
N GLY A 177 -18.26 -5.91 16.78
CA GLY A 177 -19.60 -5.86 17.36
C GLY A 177 -20.04 -7.20 17.96
N LYS A 178 -19.72 -8.33 17.32
CA LYS A 178 -20.00 -9.66 17.89
C LYS A 178 -19.16 -9.94 19.13
N ALA A 179 -17.87 -9.66 19.11
CA ALA A 179 -16.99 -9.85 20.26
C ALA A 179 -17.43 -8.98 21.45
N ALA A 180 -17.76 -7.72 21.20
CA ALA A 180 -18.29 -6.81 22.23
C ALA A 180 -19.60 -7.34 22.83
N MET A 181 -20.51 -7.87 22.01
CA MET A 181 -21.75 -8.42 22.50
C MET A 181 -21.56 -9.66 23.39
N GLU A 182 -20.63 -10.56 23.03
CA GLU A 182 -20.28 -11.71 23.87
C GLU A 182 -19.74 -11.23 25.24
N MET A 183 -18.91 -10.19 25.26
CA MET A 183 -18.39 -9.58 26.49
C MET A 183 -19.50 -8.94 27.33
N VAL A 184 -20.41 -8.18 26.71
CA VAL A 184 -21.57 -7.59 27.41
C VAL A 184 -22.45 -8.65 28.05
N GLN A 185 -22.67 -9.77 27.37
CA GLN A 185 -23.46 -10.88 27.92
C GLN A 185 -22.77 -11.51 29.15
N GLU A 186 -21.44 -11.68 29.10
CA GLU A 186 -20.67 -12.20 30.22
C GLU A 186 -20.71 -11.24 31.44
N VAL A 187 -20.49 -9.95 31.22
CA VAL A 187 -20.57 -8.94 32.29
C VAL A 187 -21.96 -8.93 32.90
N ARG A 188 -23.03 -8.99 32.09
CA ARG A 188 -24.42 -9.08 32.59
C ARG A 188 -24.68 -10.39 33.39
N ARG A 189 -24.04 -11.49 32.96
CA ARG A 189 -24.10 -12.75 33.73
C ARG A 189 -23.47 -12.59 35.09
N GLN A 190 -22.28 -12.03 35.16
CA GLN A 190 -21.55 -11.80 36.41
C GLN A 190 -22.35 -10.92 37.36
N PHE A 191 -22.97 -9.84 36.88
CA PHE A 191 -23.84 -8.99 37.74
C PHE A 191 -25.05 -9.73 38.30
N ARG A 192 -25.57 -10.73 37.61
CA ARG A 192 -26.72 -11.50 38.09
C ARG A 192 -26.35 -12.67 39.01
N GLU A 193 -25.18 -13.29 38.75
CA GLU A 193 -24.84 -14.58 39.37
C GLU A 193 -23.78 -14.47 40.47
N ILE A 194 -22.97 -13.41 40.49
CA ILE A 194 -21.93 -13.25 41.53
C ILE A 194 -22.46 -12.36 42.63
N PRO A 195 -22.67 -12.92 43.83
CA PRO A 195 -23.14 -12.13 45.00
C PRO A 195 -22.12 -11.05 45.38
N GLY A 196 -22.59 -9.87 45.70
CA GLY A 196 -21.76 -8.77 46.20
C GLY A 196 -20.93 -8.06 45.12
N ILE A 197 -21.11 -8.35 43.81
CA ILE A 197 -20.35 -7.69 42.74
C ILE A 197 -20.75 -6.21 42.62
N MET A 198 -22.04 -5.89 42.83
CA MET A 198 -22.54 -4.52 42.76
C MET A 198 -22.13 -3.69 43.97
N GLU A 199 -21.93 -4.34 45.11
CA GLU A 199 -21.48 -3.74 46.37
C GLU A 199 -19.94 -3.70 46.46
N GLY A 200 -19.21 -4.18 45.46
CA GLY A 200 -17.75 -4.20 45.43
C GLY A 200 -17.11 -5.27 46.34
N THR A 201 -17.91 -6.16 46.94
CA THR A 201 -17.41 -7.25 47.81
C THR A 201 -17.17 -8.56 47.06
N GLY A 202 -17.85 -8.77 45.93
CA GLY A 202 -17.66 -9.90 45.04
C GLY A 202 -16.51 -9.65 44.06
N LYS A 203 -15.72 -10.70 43.74
CA LYS A 203 -14.65 -10.60 42.76
C LYS A 203 -15.18 -10.92 41.37
N PRO A 204 -14.99 -10.06 40.35
CA PRO A 204 -15.30 -10.36 38.96
C PRO A 204 -14.43 -11.51 38.40
N GLU A 205 -15.00 -12.31 37.52
CA GLU A 205 -14.30 -13.40 36.82
C GLU A 205 -13.53 -12.85 35.58
N TYR A 206 -12.44 -12.13 35.83
CA TYR A 206 -11.64 -11.50 34.74
C TYR A 206 -11.10 -12.52 33.74
N ASP A 207 -10.68 -13.70 34.19
CA ASP A 207 -10.15 -14.77 33.34
C ASP A 207 -11.15 -15.18 32.26
N LYS A 208 -12.45 -15.26 32.62
CA LYS A 208 -13.52 -15.56 31.67
C LYS A 208 -13.67 -14.43 30.61
N CYS A 209 -13.61 -13.18 31.06
CA CYS A 209 -13.66 -12.05 30.13
C CYS A 209 -12.50 -12.07 29.16
N VAL A 210 -11.28 -12.29 29.63
CA VAL A 210 -10.08 -12.40 28.77
C VAL A 210 -10.21 -13.59 27.81
N ALA A 211 -10.66 -14.75 28.28
CA ALA A 211 -10.85 -15.94 27.43
C ALA A 211 -11.89 -15.70 26.34
N ILE A 212 -13.02 -15.05 26.65
CA ILE A 212 -14.06 -14.70 25.67
C ILE A 212 -13.50 -13.74 24.63
N SER A 213 -12.85 -12.65 25.06
CA SER A 213 -12.27 -11.65 24.15
C SER A 213 -11.25 -12.28 23.20
N THR A 214 -10.31 -13.09 23.73
CA THR A 214 -9.28 -13.75 22.93
C THR A 214 -9.88 -14.73 21.93
N LYS A 215 -10.81 -15.58 22.37
CA LYS A 215 -11.48 -16.56 21.50
C LYS A 215 -12.32 -15.88 20.42
N ALA A 216 -13.06 -14.84 20.76
CA ALA A 216 -13.86 -14.08 19.83
C ALA A 216 -12.97 -13.39 18.78
N SER A 217 -11.89 -12.74 19.19
CA SER A 217 -10.93 -12.07 18.30
C SER A 217 -10.34 -13.04 17.28
N LEU A 218 -9.82 -14.19 17.72
CA LEU A 218 -9.25 -15.21 16.83
C LEU A 218 -10.30 -15.75 15.85
N LYS A 219 -11.50 -16.10 16.31
CA LYS A 219 -12.56 -16.65 15.47
C LYS A 219 -13.08 -15.65 14.45
N GLN A 220 -13.30 -14.42 14.86
CA GLN A 220 -13.91 -13.40 13.99
C GLN A 220 -12.93 -12.86 12.94
N MET A 221 -11.63 -12.92 13.20
CA MET A 221 -10.61 -12.48 12.22
C MET A 221 -10.29 -13.54 11.15
N MET A 222 -10.83 -14.76 11.24
CA MET A 222 -10.62 -15.79 10.22
C MET A 222 -11.16 -15.40 8.84
N LEU A 223 -12.37 -14.84 8.79
CA LEU A 223 -13.02 -14.47 7.52
C LEU A 223 -12.32 -13.29 6.82
N PRO A 224 -11.99 -12.17 7.49
CA PRO A 224 -11.14 -11.13 6.93
C PRO A 224 -9.78 -11.64 6.44
N GLY A 225 -9.13 -12.51 7.21
CA GLY A 225 -7.86 -13.13 6.84
C GLY A 225 -7.98 -14.01 5.59
N LEU A 226 -9.02 -14.83 5.51
CA LEU A 226 -9.29 -15.67 4.34
C LEU A 226 -9.56 -14.83 3.08
N LEU A 227 -10.27 -13.71 3.21
CA LEU A 227 -10.50 -12.77 2.12
C LEU A 227 -9.17 -12.22 1.59
N THR A 228 -8.28 -11.80 2.48
CA THR A 228 -6.98 -11.20 2.10
C THR A 228 -6.09 -12.16 1.32
N ILE A 229 -6.07 -13.43 1.71
CA ILE A 229 -5.24 -14.48 1.08
C ILE A 229 -5.97 -15.11 -0.10
N GLY A 230 -7.26 -15.38 0.04
CA GLY A 230 -8.05 -16.14 -0.93
C GLY A 230 -8.27 -15.42 -2.25
N PHE A 231 -8.56 -14.12 -2.23
CA PHE A 231 -8.79 -13.37 -3.46
C PHE A 231 -7.59 -13.37 -4.42
N PRO A 232 -6.37 -13.04 -4.00
CA PRO A 232 -5.20 -13.14 -4.89
C PRO A 232 -5.01 -14.54 -5.47
N LEU A 233 -5.20 -15.60 -4.65
CA LEU A 233 -5.09 -16.98 -5.11
C LEU A 233 -6.15 -17.33 -6.15
N VAL A 234 -7.41 -16.95 -5.90
CA VAL A 234 -8.51 -17.19 -6.86
C VAL A 234 -8.26 -16.45 -8.16
N ILE A 235 -7.84 -15.17 -8.10
CA ILE A 235 -7.57 -14.36 -9.29
C ILE A 235 -6.39 -14.93 -10.09
N ALA A 236 -5.39 -15.48 -9.42
CA ALA A 236 -4.24 -16.09 -10.09
C ALA A 236 -4.58 -17.45 -10.70
N PHE A 237 -5.17 -18.36 -9.93
CA PHE A 237 -5.24 -19.76 -10.33
C PHE A 237 -6.55 -20.15 -11.05
N LEU A 238 -7.68 -19.50 -10.75
CA LEU A 238 -8.94 -19.83 -11.39
C LEU A 238 -8.92 -19.54 -12.91
N PRO A 239 -8.49 -18.37 -13.40
CA PRO A 239 -8.42 -18.12 -14.84
C PRO A 239 -7.41 -19.04 -15.55
N LEU A 240 -6.31 -19.40 -14.90
CA LEU A 240 -5.33 -20.36 -15.44
C LEU A 240 -5.94 -21.74 -15.62
N ALA A 241 -6.78 -22.19 -14.67
CA ALA A 241 -7.49 -23.47 -14.76
C ALA A 241 -8.46 -23.50 -15.96
N PHE A 242 -8.95 -22.36 -16.43
CA PHE A 242 -9.76 -22.22 -17.66
C PHE A 242 -8.92 -21.92 -18.92
N GLY A 243 -7.59 -22.06 -18.85
CA GLY A 243 -6.70 -21.91 -20.01
C GLY A 243 -6.41 -20.46 -20.41
N MET A 244 -6.60 -19.48 -19.51
CA MET A 244 -6.24 -18.10 -19.77
C MET A 244 -4.71 -17.93 -19.82
N ASN A 245 -4.24 -17.02 -20.66
CA ASN A 245 -2.81 -16.73 -20.82
C ASN A 245 -2.21 -16.17 -19.52
N ASN A 246 -1.05 -16.68 -19.12
CA ASN A 246 -0.33 -16.33 -17.90
C ASN A 246 -0.07 -14.82 -17.78
N LEU A 247 0.36 -14.14 -18.85
CA LEU A 247 0.65 -12.71 -18.81
C LEU A 247 -0.61 -11.88 -18.58
N ILE A 248 -1.76 -12.29 -19.14
CA ILE A 248 -3.04 -11.61 -18.89
C ILE A 248 -3.43 -11.79 -17.42
N VAL A 249 -3.26 -13.00 -16.87
CA VAL A 249 -3.56 -13.27 -15.45
C VAL A 249 -2.63 -12.47 -14.53
N ALA A 250 -1.36 -12.35 -14.89
CA ALA A 250 -0.41 -11.51 -14.16
C ALA A 250 -0.84 -10.03 -14.17
N GLU A 251 -1.26 -9.49 -15.32
CA GLU A 251 -1.78 -8.12 -15.38
C GLU A 251 -3.08 -7.96 -14.57
N MET A 252 -3.99 -8.95 -14.60
CA MET A 252 -5.22 -8.95 -13.79
C MET A 252 -4.91 -8.89 -12.30
N LEU A 253 -3.99 -9.72 -11.81
CA LEU A 253 -3.57 -9.71 -10.42
C LEU A 253 -2.92 -8.37 -10.05
N GLY A 254 -2.11 -7.81 -10.95
CA GLY A 254 -1.55 -6.47 -10.81
C GLY A 254 -2.63 -5.39 -10.68
N GLY A 255 -3.67 -5.43 -11.51
CA GLY A 255 -4.82 -4.53 -11.42
C GLY A 255 -5.57 -4.66 -10.09
N TYR A 256 -5.79 -5.87 -9.64
CA TYR A 256 -6.38 -6.16 -8.33
C TYR A 256 -5.56 -5.55 -7.18
N MET A 257 -4.24 -5.79 -7.15
CA MET A 257 -3.35 -5.23 -6.13
C MET A 257 -3.36 -3.70 -6.12
N ALA A 258 -3.39 -3.06 -7.31
CA ALA A 258 -3.49 -1.61 -7.44
C ALA A 258 -4.80 -1.09 -6.83
N GLY A 259 -5.93 -1.75 -7.12
CA GLY A 259 -7.24 -1.42 -6.55
C GLY A 259 -7.25 -1.51 -5.03
N VAL A 260 -6.74 -2.63 -4.47
CA VAL A 260 -6.60 -2.82 -3.00
C VAL A 260 -5.75 -1.72 -2.38
N THR A 261 -4.63 -1.37 -3.01
CA THR A 261 -3.71 -0.37 -2.46
C THR A 261 -4.35 1.01 -2.40
N VAL A 262 -4.92 1.49 -3.51
CA VAL A 262 -5.52 2.83 -3.58
C VAL A 262 -6.71 2.95 -2.63
N SER A 263 -7.66 2.03 -2.72
CA SER A 263 -8.84 2.02 -1.85
C SER A 263 -8.46 1.81 -0.38
N GLY A 264 -7.55 0.89 -0.10
CA GLY A 264 -7.10 0.60 1.27
C GLY A 264 -6.43 1.79 1.95
N VAL A 265 -5.60 2.54 1.23
CA VAL A 265 -4.96 3.78 1.74
C VAL A 265 -6.03 4.83 2.08
N LEU A 266 -6.99 5.07 1.18
CA LEU A 266 -8.07 6.03 1.41
C LEU A 266 -8.92 5.66 2.63
N TRP A 267 -9.36 4.40 2.72
CA TRP A 267 -10.15 3.89 3.84
C TRP A 267 -9.38 3.95 5.16
N ALA A 268 -8.10 3.56 5.16
CA ALA A 268 -7.28 3.59 6.36
C ALA A 268 -7.11 5.00 6.92
N ILE A 269 -6.79 6.00 6.07
CA ILE A 269 -6.66 7.39 6.49
C ILE A 269 -7.98 7.93 7.02
N PHE A 270 -9.07 7.70 6.28
CA PHE A 270 -10.41 8.13 6.65
C PHE A 270 -10.79 7.59 8.03
N GLN A 271 -10.72 6.27 8.23
CA GLN A 271 -11.14 5.63 9.47
C GLN A 271 -10.28 6.02 10.66
N ASN A 272 -8.97 6.06 10.49
CA ASN A 272 -8.05 6.43 11.54
C ASN A 272 -8.28 7.87 12.03
N ASN A 273 -8.43 8.81 11.09
CA ASN A 273 -8.62 10.22 11.46
C ASN A 273 -10.04 10.50 11.96
N ALA A 274 -11.06 9.85 11.41
CA ALA A 274 -12.43 9.97 11.94
C ALA A 274 -12.51 9.45 13.38
N GLY A 275 -11.99 8.25 13.64
CA GLY A 275 -12.02 7.64 14.97
C GLY A 275 -11.26 8.47 16.02
N GLY A 276 -10.03 8.91 15.69
CA GLY A 276 -9.27 9.79 16.59
C GLY A 276 -9.92 11.15 16.81
N ALA A 277 -10.67 11.66 15.82
CA ALA A 277 -11.38 12.92 15.96
C ALA A 277 -12.60 12.80 16.90
N TRP A 278 -13.39 11.72 16.81
CA TRP A 278 -14.52 11.51 17.71
C TRP A 278 -14.05 11.31 19.16
N ASP A 279 -12.99 10.52 19.37
CA ASP A 279 -12.47 10.27 20.71
C ASP A 279 -12.01 11.57 21.38
N ASN A 280 -11.21 12.38 20.69
CA ASN A 280 -10.79 13.66 21.23
C ASN A 280 -11.93 14.70 21.33
N ALA A 281 -13.00 14.57 20.54
CA ALA A 281 -14.21 15.36 20.76
C ALA A 281 -14.93 14.97 22.06
N LYS A 282 -15.02 13.65 22.37
CA LYS A 282 -15.54 13.16 23.67
C LYS A 282 -14.68 13.69 24.83
N LYS A 283 -13.34 13.55 24.73
CA LYS A 283 -12.41 14.02 25.78
C LYS A 283 -12.43 15.53 25.97
N SER A 284 -12.80 16.29 24.93
CA SER A 284 -13.02 17.74 25.08
C SER A 284 -14.12 18.05 26.12
N PHE A 285 -15.19 17.26 26.18
CA PHE A 285 -16.24 17.40 27.19
C PHE A 285 -15.80 16.92 28.57
N GLU A 286 -14.95 15.94 28.65
CA GLU A 286 -14.43 15.44 29.94
C GLU A 286 -13.54 16.49 30.60
N ALA A 287 -12.74 17.22 29.81
CA ALA A 287 -11.94 18.35 30.27
C ALA A 287 -12.74 19.67 30.46
N GLY A 288 -13.95 19.74 29.91
CA GLY A 288 -14.74 20.95 29.83
C GLY A 288 -14.44 21.78 28.59
N VAL A 289 -15.45 22.06 27.80
CA VAL A 289 -15.35 22.80 26.51
C VAL A 289 -16.50 23.77 26.33
N MET A 290 -16.20 24.92 25.71
CA MET A 290 -17.21 25.92 25.37
C MET A 290 -18.05 25.45 24.19
N VAL A 291 -19.37 25.36 24.38
CA VAL A 291 -20.36 25.05 23.34
C VAL A 291 -21.45 26.13 23.40
N ASP A 292 -21.68 26.81 22.32
CA ASP A 292 -22.69 27.90 22.18
C ASP A 292 -22.59 28.98 23.29
N GLY A 293 -21.39 29.23 23.79
CA GLY A 293 -21.14 30.24 24.83
C GLY A 293 -21.27 29.74 26.26
N GLU A 294 -21.59 28.47 26.46
CA GLU A 294 -21.68 27.81 27.78
C GLU A 294 -20.60 26.76 27.96
N MET A 295 -20.07 26.66 29.19
CA MET A 295 -19.10 25.63 29.53
C MET A 295 -19.81 24.30 29.73
N THR A 296 -19.49 23.33 28.89
CA THR A 296 -20.15 22.01 28.86
C THR A 296 -19.18 20.92 29.29
N PHE A 297 -19.64 20.04 30.18
CA PHE A 297 -18.81 19.01 30.82
C PHE A 297 -19.33 17.59 30.62
N LYS A 298 -18.55 16.61 31.12
CA LYS A 298 -18.92 15.21 31.22
C LYS A 298 -20.34 15.03 31.81
N GLY A 299 -21.15 14.15 31.18
CA GLY A 299 -22.53 13.87 31.59
C GLY A 299 -23.62 14.70 30.93
N SER A 300 -23.25 15.79 30.21
CA SER A 300 -24.19 16.57 29.41
C SER A 300 -24.74 15.76 28.23
N ASP A 301 -25.85 16.21 27.63
CA ASP A 301 -26.41 15.52 26.44
C ASP A 301 -25.49 15.64 25.22
N ALA A 302 -24.74 16.73 25.09
CA ALA A 302 -23.69 16.88 24.08
C ALA A 302 -22.53 15.86 24.30
N HIS A 303 -22.13 15.65 25.56
CA HIS A 303 -21.15 14.59 25.89
C HIS A 303 -21.68 13.19 25.52
N LYS A 304 -22.94 12.86 25.84
CA LYS A 304 -23.56 11.58 25.44
C LYS A 304 -23.58 11.38 23.94
N ALA A 305 -23.84 12.45 23.18
CA ALA A 305 -23.76 12.43 21.73
C ALA A 305 -22.32 12.19 21.23
N ALA A 306 -21.33 12.80 21.87
CA ALA A 306 -19.91 12.57 21.57
C ALA A 306 -19.47 11.14 21.89
N VAL A 307 -19.93 10.56 23.00
CA VAL A 307 -19.71 9.11 23.36
C VAL A 307 -20.27 8.19 22.26
N THR A 308 -21.44 8.53 21.69
CA THR A 308 -22.00 7.74 20.58
C THR A 308 -21.08 7.80 19.35
N GLY A 309 -20.53 8.97 19.02
CA GLY A 309 -19.57 9.11 17.92
C GLY A 309 -18.28 8.33 18.17
N ASP A 310 -17.75 8.38 19.37
CA ASP A 310 -16.58 7.60 19.78
C ASP A 310 -16.82 6.09 19.66
N THR A 311 -17.99 5.60 20.10
CA THR A 311 -18.40 4.19 19.93
C THR A 311 -18.38 3.74 18.46
N VAL A 312 -18.75 4.63 17.53
CA VAL A 312 -18.63 4.37 16.07
C VAL A 312 -17.17 4.44 15.64
N GLY A 313 -16.39 5.34 16.22
CA GLY A 313 -14.99 5.61 15.88
C GLY A 313 -14.01 4.53 16.35
N ASP A 314 -14.27 3.88 17.48
CA ASP A 314 -13.37 2.87 18.05
C ASP A 314 -13.09 1.70 17.09
N PRO A 315 -14.09 1.04 16.49
CA PRO A 315 -13.81 0.02 15.47
C PRO A 315 -13.04 0.56 14.24
N PHE A 316 -13.19 1.82 13.92
CA PHE A 316 -12.47 2.46 12.82
C PHE A 316 -10.99 2.65 13.15
N LYS A 317 -10.68 3.29 14.28
CA LYS A 317 -9.31 3.66 14.65
C LYS A 317 -8.49 2.49 15.19
N ASP A 318 -9.13 1.53 15.88
CA ASP A 318 -8.43 0.49 16.62
C ASP A 318 -8.46 -0.90 15.98
N THR A 319 -9.34 -1.12 15.00
CA THR A 319 -9.44 -2.43 14.33
C THR A 319 -9.37 -2.30 12.81
N SER A 320 -10.35 -1.71 12.16
CA SER A 320 -10.47 -1.70 10.71
C SER A 320 -9.39 -0.86 10.05
N GLY A 321 -9.17 0.38 10.50
CA GLY A 321 -8.16 1.28 9.93
C GLY A 321 -6.74 0.71 9.98
N PRO A 322 -6.23 0.28 11.14
CA PRO A 322 -4.90 -0.34 11.24
C PRO A 322 -4.76 -1.62 10.42
N SER A 323 -5.81 -2.43 10.32
CA SER A 323 -5.80 -3.68 9.56
C SER A 323 -5.65 -3.46 8.05
N MET A 324 -6.03 -2.29 7.51
CA MET A 324 -5.80 -1.93 6.11
C MET A 324 -4.31 -1.94 5.74
N ASN A 325 -3.43 -1.51 6.65
CA ASN A 325 -1.98 -1.58 6.44
C ASN A 325 -1.52 -3.02 6.18
N ILE A 326 -2.06 -3.98 6.94
CA ILE A 326 -1.76 -5.41 6.77
C ILE A 326 -2.36 -5.92 5.47
N LEU A 327 -3.63 -5.61 5.18
CA LEU A 327 -4.32 -6.00 3.96
C LEU A 327 -3.53 -5.59 2.71
N ILE A 328 -3.11 -4.33 2.62
CA ILE A 328 -2.37 -3.78 1.49
C ILE A 328 -1.03 -4.53 1.31
N LYS A 329 -0.23 -4.62 2.36
CA LYS A 329 1.10 -5.25 2.30
C LYS A 329 1.01 -6.75 2.01
N LEU A 330 0.10 -7.46 2.67
CA LEU A 330 -0.06 -8.89 2.50
C LEU A 330 -0.55 -9.25 1.10
N THR A 331 -1.49 -8.49 0.55
CA THR A 331 -1.96 -8.66 -0.83
C THR A 331 -0.81 -8.53 -1.83
N CYS A 332 0.02 -7.48 -1.70
CA CYS A 332 1.18 -7.29 -2.58
C CYS A 332 2.25 -8.37 -2.39
N LEU A 333 2.48 -8.80 -1.15
CA LEU A 333 3.42 -9.88 -0.85
C LEU A 333 2.97 -11.21 -1.45
N ILE A 334 1.68 -11.56 -1.33
CA ILE A 334 1.11 -12.77 -1.93
C ILE A 334 1.24 -12.69 -3.45
N GLY A 335 0.93 -11.56 -4.07
CA GLY A 335 1.14 -11.33 -5.49
C GLY A 335 2.58 -11.60 -5.91
N LEU A 336 3.55 -11.09 -5.15
CA LEU A 336 4.97 -11.32 -5.42
C LEU A 336 5.38 -12.78 -5.25
N VAL A 337 4.87 -13.49 -4.24
CA VAL A 337 5.13 -14.94 -4.03
C VAL A 337 4.56 -15.77 -5.18
N ILE A 338 3.43 -15.39 -5.74
CA ILE A 338 2.78 -16.07 -6.86
C ILE A 338 3.45 -15.72 -8.20
N ALA A 339 4.08 -14.55 -8.30
CA ALA A 339 4.65 -14.01 -9.54
C ALA A 339 5.48 -15.02 -10.35
N PRO A 340 6.41 -15.81 -9.78
CA PRO A 340 7.17 -16.79 -10.54
C PRO A 340 6.32 -17.95 -11.13
N ILE A 341 5.14 -18.21 -10.55
CA ILE A 341 4.24 -19.29 -10.99
C ILE A 341 3.38 -18.83 -12.17
N ILE A 342 2.93 -17.58 -12.17
CA ILE A 342 2.05 -17.01 -13.19
C ILE A 342 2.80 -16.25 -14.26
N GLY A 343 4.07 -15.92 -14.04
CA GLY A 343 4.95 -15.33 -15.05
C GLY A 343 5.27 -16.34 -16.15
N ASN A 344 5.84 -15.87 -17.25
CA ASN A 344 6.52 -16.77 -18.15
C ASN A 344 7.71 -17.35 -17.40
N GLY A 345 7.49 -18.51 -16.78
CA GLY A 345 8.57 -19.23 -16.13
C GLY A 345 9.74 -19.30 -17.08
N HIS A 346 10.94 -18.96 -16.63
CA HIS A 346 12.12 -19.42 -17.29
C HIS A 346 11.88 -20.91 -17.59
N ASP A 347 11.81 -21.27 -18.86
CA ASP A 347 11.81 -22.68 -19.27
C ASP A 347 12.88 -23.38 -18.43
N ASN A 348 12.43 -24.30 -17.57
CA ASN A 348 13.29 -25.20 -16.84
C ASN A 348 13.88 -26.23 -17.83
N GLY A 349 14.73 -25.75 -18.70
CA GLY A 349 15.57 -26.53 -19.58
C GLY A 349 16.95 -25.87 -19.58
N ASP A 350 17.66 -26.09 -18.51
CA ASP A 350 19.09 -26.35 -18.41
C ASP A 350 19.62 -25.88 -17.06
N ASN A 351 19.77 -26.85 -16.14
CA ASN A 351 20.70 -26.76 -15.03
C ASN A 351 22.11 -26.50 -15.57
N ASN A 352 22.57 -25.26 -15.48
CA ASN A 352 23.98 -24.93 -15.25
C ASN A 352 24.18 -23.43 -15.01
N GLY A 353 24.60 -23.08 -13.81
CA GLY A 353 25.51 -21.96 -13.54
C GLY A 353 24.91 -20.57 -13.51
N ALA A 354 24.88 -20.02 -12.32
CA ALA A 354 24.64 -18.62 -11.97
C ALA A 354 25.13 -17.60 -13.02
N GLY A 355 24.20 -16.79 -13.54
CA GLY A 355 24.53 -15.65 -14.37
C GLY A 355 23.36 -14.68 -14.37
N HIS A 356 23.43 -13.66 -13.52
CA HIS A 356 22.52 -12.50 -13.59
C HIS A 356 22.69 -11.78 -14.94
N HIS A 357 21.85 -12.10 -15.93
CA HIS A 357 21.71 -11.22 -17.10
C HIS A 357 20.77 -10.09 -16.74
N ALA A 358 21.32 -8.95 -16.34
CA ALA A 358 20.63 -7.68 -16.34
C ALA A 358 20.22 -7.34 -17.78
N LYS A 359 18.91 -7.29 -18.10
CA LYS A 359 18.42 -6.64 -19.31
C LYS A 359 18.77 -5.16 -19.18
N MET A 360 19.77 -4.72 -19.96
CA MET A 360 20.09 -3.31 -20.12
C MET A 360 18.97 -2.65 -20.92
N GLU A 361 18.15 -1.83 -20.28
CA GLU A 361 17.28 -0.87 -20.96
C GLU A 361 18.18 0.21 -21.60
N CYS A 362 18.00 0.45 -22.91
CA CYS A 362 18.57 1.60 -23.58
C CYS A 362 17.89 2.86 -23.06
N ALA A 363 18.52 3.56 -22.10
CA ALA A 363 18.10 4.87 -21.67
C ALA A 363 18.33 5.88 -22.80
N SER A 364 17.25 6.47 -23.33
CA SER A 364 17.31 7.59 -24.28
C SER A 364 17.70 8.87 -23.55
N HIS A 365 18.96 9.29 -23.67
CA HIS A 365 19.37 10.65 -23.35
C HIS A 365 19.06 11.56 -24.55
N HIS A 366 18.15 12.50 -24.36
CA HIS A 366 17.95 13.63 -25.25
C HIS A 366 19.09 14.64 -25.15
N GLY A 367 19.70 14.96 -26.28
CA GLY A 367 20.61 16.10 -26.41
C GLY A 367 21.29 16.13 -27.78
N GLY A 368 20.65 16.78 -28.73
CA GLY A 368 21.16 17.62 -29.85
C GLY A 368 22.16 17.07 -30.88
N HIS A 369 21.73 17.18 -32.13
CA HIS A 369 22.45 17.24 -33.42
C HIS A 369 22.84 15.94 -34.14
N GLY A 370 22.12 15.73 -35.21
CA GLY A 370 22.46 15.32 -36.58
C GLY A 370 23.51 14.20 -36.83
N GLY A 371 23.03 13.12 -37.48
CA GLY A 371 23.91 12.15 -38.16
C GLY A 371 23.54 10.70 -37.83
N ASP A 372 23.31 9.95 -38.90
CA ASP A 372 23.19 8.50 -39.02
C ASP A 372 23.61 7.67 -37.80
N GLN A 373 22.65 7.08 -37.05
CA GLN A 373 23.00 6.17 -35.95
C GLN A 373 22.19 4.88 -36.03
N GLY A 374 22.86 3.83 -36.54
CA GLY A 374 22.49 2.44 -36.30
C GLY A 374 22.62 2.09 -34.80
N CYS A 375 21.97 1.00 -34.33
CA CYS A 375 22.06 0.53 -32.96
C CYS A 375 23.51 0.45 -32.49
N THR A 376 23.91 1.35 -31.57
CA THR A 376 25.25 1.40 -31.02
C THR A 376 25.22 1.02 -29.56
N MET A 377 25.89 -0.07 -29.19
CA MET A 377 26.30 -0.33 -27.82
C MET A 377 27.61 0.42 -27.57
N GLY A 378 27.55 1.53 -26.81
CA GLY A 378 28.76 2.26 -26.40
C GLY A 378 29.70 2.71 -27.53
N GLY A 379 29.17 3.02 -28.70
CA GLY A 379 29.97 3.48 -29.83
C GLY A 379 30.31 2.41 -30.90
N CYS A 380 29.98 1.13 -30.68
CA CYS A 380 30.15 0.06 -31.69
C CYS A 380 28.87 -0.17 -32.48
N ASP A 381 28.96 -0.10 -33.82
CA ASP A 381 27.87 -0.40 -34.75
C ASP A 381 27.78 -1.92 -35.00
N MET A 382 26.93 -2.59 -34.26
CA MET A 382 26.74 -4.05 -34.33
C MET A 382 26.21 -4.53 -35.71
N SER A 383 25.60 -3.64 -36.50
CA SER A 383 25.12 -4.01 -37.84
C SER A 383 26.25 -4.33 -38.81
N LYS A 384 27.46 -3.84 -38.55
CA LYS A 384 28.66 -4.10 -39.34
C LYS A 384 29.36 -5.41 -38.94
N CYS A 385 29.15 -5.91 -37.75
CA CYS A 385 29.76 -7.16 -37.28
C CYS A 385 29.35 -8.39 -38.12
N SER A 386 28.15 -8.40 -38.69
CA SER A 386 27.68 -9.47 -39.58
C SER A 386 28.45 -9.59 -40.90
N THR A 387 29.20 -8.57 -41.28
CA THR A 387 29.97 -8.51 -42.55
C THR A 387 31.48 -8.52 -42.34
N MET A 388 31.96 -8.53 -41.10
CA MET A 388 33.36 -8.48 -40.72
C MET A 388 33.84 -9.84 -40.17
N SER A 389 35.14 -10.06 -40.22
CA SER A 389 35.78 -11.17 -39.48
C SER A 389 35.83 -10.89 -37.97
N LYS A 390 36.03 -11.93 -37.19
CA LYS A 390 36.16 -11.82 -35.74
C LYS A 390 37.28 -10.87 -35.30
N GLU A 391 38.39 -10.87 -36.06
CA GLU A 391 39.54 -10.01 -35.80
C GLU A 391 39.28 -8.54 -36.12
N GLU A 392 38.56 -8.26 -37.22
CA GLU A 392 38.14 -6.91 -37.59
C GLU A 392 37.14 -6.34 -36.63
N CYS A 393 36.20 -7.16 -36.12
CA CYS A 393 35.25 -6.77 -35.09
C CYS A 393 35.97 -6.46 -33.78
N ALA A 394 36.92 -7.29 -33.37
CA ALA A 394 37.73 -7.05 -32.17
C ALA A 394 38.50 -5.72 -32.23
N LYS A 395 39.11 -5.43 -33.40
CA LYS A 395 39.84 -4.19 -33.63
C LYS A 395 38.93 -2.98 -33.64
N MET A 396 37.74 -3.10 -34.22
CA MET A 396 36.74 -2.02 -34.20
C MET A 396 36.27 -1.70 -32.77
N CYS A 397 36.12 -2.71 -31.89
CA CYS A 397 35.80 -2.51 -30.49
C CYS A 397 36.93 -1.78 -29.75
N ASP A 398 38.18 -2.09 -30.02
CA ASP A 398 39.34 -1.44 -29.43
C ASP A 398 39.45 0.03 -29.91
N ASP A 399 39.30 0.28 -31.23
CA ASP A 399 39.36 1.61 -31.83
C ASP A 399 38.23 2.55 -31.36
N LYS A 400 37.09 1.96 -30.92
CA LYS A 400 35.93 2.69 -30.42
C LYS A 400 35.88 2.79 -28.89
N GLY A 401 36.87 2.25 -28.18
CA GLY A 401 36.96 2.32 -26.72
C GLY A 401 35.88 1.52 -25.98
N CYS A 402 35.44 0.37 -26.54
CA CYS A 402 34.50 -0.52 -25.87
C CYS A 402 35.13 -1.13 -24.59
N THR A 403 34.32 -1.34 -23.57
CA THR A 403 34.78 -2.05 -22.36
C THR A 403 35.11 -3.51 -22.68
N PRO A 404 35.97 -4.19 -21.90
CA PRO A 404 36.29 -5.60 -22.10
C PRO A 404 35.04 -6.49 -22.18
N GLU A 405 34.04 -6.23 -21.33
CA GLU A 405 32.78 -6.99 -21.32
C GLU A 405 31.98 -6.77 -22.61
N MET A 406 31.95 -5.55 -23.13
CA MET A 406 31.29 -5.23 -24.39
C MET A 406 31.97 -5.90 -25.59
N LYS A 407 33.32 -5.93 -25.60
CA LYS A 407 34.09 -6.62 -26.60
C LYS A 407 33.84 -8.14 -26.60
N GLU A 408 33.82 -8.73 -25.42
CA GLU A 408 33.53 -10.15 -25.23
C GLU A 408 32.10 -10.50 -25.70
N ALA A 409 31.10 -9.69 -25.40
CA ALA A 409 29.74 -9.85 -25.89
C ALA A 409 29.63 -9.79 -27.41
N CYS A 410 30.34 -8.86 -28.07
CA CYS A 410 30.38 -8.79 -29.52
C CYS A 410 31.04 -10.02 -30.15
N LEU A 411 32.11 -10.52 -29.56
CA LEU A 411 32.88 -11.66 -30.08
C LEU A 411 32.21 -13.02 -29.80
N ALA A 412 31.30 -13.10 -28.87
CA ALA A 412 30.55 -14.32 -28.53
C ALA A 412 29.63 -14.81 -29.69
N HIS A 413 29.32 -13.93 -30.65
CA HIS A 413 28.49 -14.24 -31.80
C HIS A 413 29.26 -14.83 -33.00
N TYR A 414 30.57 -15.09 -32.87
CA TYR A 414 31.40 -15.74 -33.89
C TYR A 414 31.63 -17.21 -33.56
N ASP A 415 31.52 -18.09 -34.54
CA ASP A 415 31.80 -19.52 -34.41
C ASP A 415 33.31 -19.81 -34.26
N ALA A 416 33.66 -21.08 -34.04
CA ALA A 416 35.03 -21.52 -33.87
C ALA A 416 35.94 -21.24 -35.08
N ASN A 417 35.36 -20.97 -36.28
CA ASN A 417 36.06 -20.65 -37.52
C ASN A 417 36.13 -19.14 -37.76
N GLY A 418 35.73 -18.30 -36.79
CA GLY A 418 35.74 -16.85 -36.90
C GLY A 418 34.66 -16.25 -37.82
N LYS A 419 33.61 -17.04 -38.15
CA LYS A 419 32.47 -16.59 -38.93
C LYS A 419 31.31 -16.22 -38.04
N PHE A 420 30.66 -15.09 -38.29
CA PHE A 420 29.47 -14.61 -37.55
C PHE A 420 28.33 -15.64 -37.68
N SER A 421 27.89 -16.23 -36.58
CA SER A 421 26.96 -17.37 -36.59
C SER A 421 25.50 -16.96 -36.49
N SER A 422 25.14 -16.06 -35.61
CA SER A 422 23.82 -15.42 -35.51
C SER A 422 23.82 -14.38 -34.38
N CYS A 423 22.97 -13.37 -34.52
CA CYS A 423 22.65 -12.48 -33.43
C CYS A 423 21.14 -12.56 -33.18
N ASP A 424 20.71 -13.06 -32.04
CA ASP A 424 19.30 -13.19 -31.68
C ASP A 424 18.65 -11.85 -31.27
N MET A 425 19.38 -10.76 -31.43
CA MET A 425 18.81 -9.43 -31.19
C MET A 425 17.87 -9.01 -32.34
N PRO A 426 16.74 -8.37 -32.06
CA PRO A 426 15.74 -7.97 -33.07
C PRO A 426 16.28 -7.11 -34.21
N CYS A 427 17.43 -6.45 -34.02
CA CYS A 427 18.09 -5.58 -34.99
C CYS A 427 19.02 -6.32 -35.96
N CYS A 428 19.35 -7.59 -35.74
CA CYS A 428 20.27 -8.37 -36.58
C CYS A 428 19.57 -9.34 -37.55
N ASN A 429 18.25 -9.46 -37.49
CA ASN A 429 17.49 -10.41 -38.31
C ASN A 429 17.19 -9.79 -39.68
N LYS A 430 17.57 -10.46 -40.78
CA LYS A 430 17.44 -9.99 -42.18
C LYS A 430 15.99 -9.79 -42.64
N ASP A 431 14.97 -10.17 -41.90
CA ASP A 431 13.56 -9.95 -42.23
C ASP A 431 13.03 -8.64 -41.62
N VAL A 432 13.51 -7.51 -42.16
CA VAL A 432 13.09 -6.15 -41.85
C VAL A 432 11.57 -5.94 -41.98
N LYS A 433 10.85 -6.78 -42.72
CA LYS A 433 9.39 -6.67 -42.90
C LYS A 433 8.54 -7.11 -41.69
N ALA A 434 9.10 -7.90 -40.77
CA ALA A 434 8.35 -8.37 -39.60
C ALA A 434 8.42 -7.39 -38.41
N CYS A 435 9.49 -6.60 -38.34
CA CYS A 435 9.69 -5.64 -37.25
C CYS A 435 8.85 -4.36 -37.42
N CYS A 436 8.61 -3.92 -38.66
CA CYS A 436 7.87 -2.68 -38.97
C CYS A 436 6.33 -2.84 -38.87
N LYS A 437 5.80 -4.05 -38.74
CA LYS A 437 4.33 -4.26 -38.69
C LYS A 437 3.68 -4.06 -37.33
N LYS A 438 4.45 -3.82 -36.27
CA LYS A 438 3.88 -3.75 -34.90
C LYS A 438 3.98 -2.40 -34.20
N ASP A 439 4.82 -1.45 -34.69
CA ASP A 439 4.88 -0.15 -34.04
C ASP A 439 5.57 0.91 -34.93
N GLU A 440 4.79 1.81 -35.50
CA GLU A 440 5.26 2.92 -36.32
C GLU A 440 6.04 4.03 -35.58
N SER A 441 6.23 3.88 -34.27
CA SER A 441 6.85 4.88 -33.38
C SER A 441 8.31 4.61 -33.01
N LYS A 442 8.92 3.49 -33.45
CA LYS A 442 10.31 3.17 -33.10
C LYS A 442 11.28 3.64 -34.18
N ALA A 443 12.29 4.40 -33.76
CA ALA A 443 13.30 5.07 -34.55
C ALA A 443 14.14 4.17 -35.49
N CYS A 444 13.96 2.85 -35.46
CA CYS A 444 14.64 1.89 -36.35
C CYS A 444 14.07 1.81 -37.77
N CYS A 445 12.94 2.46 -38.07
CA CYS A 445 12.25 2.34 -39.37
C CYS A 445 12.49 3.52 -40.34
N LYS A 446 13.38 4.46 -40.03
CA LYS A 446 13.73 5.53 -40.95
C LYS A 446 14.98 5.13 -41.73
N LYS A 447 14.79 4.52 -42.88
CA LYS A 447 15.82 4.45 -43.96
C LYS A 447 15.32 5.20 -45.19
N ASP A 448 16.09 6.22 -45.49
CA ASP A 448 16.42 6.84 -46.75
C ASP A 448 15.42 6.78 -47.90
N GLY A 449 14.98 8.01 -48.25
CA GLY A 449 14.36 8.30 -49.52
C GLY A 449 15.31 8.01 -50.67
N HIS A 450 14.89 7.14 -51.55
CA HIS A 450 15.26 7.21 -52.93
C HIS A 450 14.03 7.54 -53.76
N LYS A 451 14.17 8.65 -54.48
CA LYS A 451 13.29 9.14 -55.51
C LYS A 451 12.91 8.02 -56.47
N ALA A 452 11.66 7.90 -56.77
CA ALA A 452 11.21 7.45 -58.08
C ALA A 452 10.16 8.45 -58.57
N GLU A 453 10.52 9.11 -59.61
CA GLU A 453 9.69 9.95 -60.47
C GLU A 453 8.61 9.13 -61.18
N HIS A 454 7.51 9.83 -61.44
CA HIS A 454 6.54 9.70 -62.55
C HIS A 454 5.60 8.48 -62.60
N ALA A 455 4.40 8.72 -62.64
CA ALA A 455 3.45 9.07 -63.67
C ALA A 455 2.06 8.45 -63.40
N HIS A 456 1.11 9.26 -63.61
CA HIS A 456 -0.32 9.18 -63.88
C HIS A 456 -1.26 9.14 -62.65
#